data_bcabaa7cc0834dd7325b8d5c10f572bf
#
_entry.id   bcabaa7cc0834dd7325b8d5c10f572bf
#
_cell.length_a   1.000
_cell.length_b   1.000
_cell.length_c   1.000
_cell.angle_alpha   90.00
_cell.angle_beta   90.00
_cell.angle_gamma   90.00
#
_symmetry.space_group_name_H-M   'P 1'
#
loop_
_entity.id
_entity.type
_entity.pdbx_description
1 polymer ?
#
loop_
_entity_poly.entity_id
_entity_poly.type
_entity_poly.pdbx_seq_one_letter_code
_entity_poly.pdbx_strand_id
1 'polypeptide(L)'
;MNRNIKKTVYKILEQDKLAREDDWYLIQQTLIKMLNCNYGTAFGQVLQGMKVQGISFEAITRQRRKFLEENPQLKVENVEKARREEEENYYLEYRRR
;
A
#
# COMPACT_ATOMS: atom_id res chain seq x y z
N MET A 1 4.37 -18.44 6.11
CA MET A 1 3.62 -17.17 5.96
C MET A 1 3.85 -16.31 7.20
N ASN A 2 4.25 -15.08 7.02
CA ASN A 2 4.57 -14.20 8.15
C ASN A 2 3.29 -13.58 8.72
N ARG A 3 2.85 -14.08 9.89
CA ARG A 3 1.63 -13.59 10.58
C ARG A 3 1.70 -12.12 10.96
N ASN A 4 2.91 -11.57 11.06
CA ASN A 4 3.12 -10.17 11.42
C ASN A 4 2.75 -9.20 10.30
N ILE A 5 2.71 -9.64 9.04
CA ILE A 5 2.29 -8.80 7.91
C ILE A 5 0.88 -8.29 8.15
N LYS A 6 -0.08 -9.17 8.40
CA LYS A 6 -1.48 -8.80 8.63
C LYS A 6 -1.61 -7.80 9.77
N LYS A 7 -0.99 -8.09 10.90
CA LYS A 7 -1.05 -7.25 12.10
C LYS A 7 -0.45 -5.86 11.83
N THR A 8 0.71 -5.81 11.19
CA THR A 8 1.39 -4.56 10.87
C THR A 8 0.59 -3.73 9.87
N VAL A 9 0.13 -4.34 8.78
CA VAL A 9 -0.66 -3.67 7.76
C VAL A 9 -1.97 -3.12 8.33
N TYR A 10 -2.69 -3.92 9.13
CA TYR A 10 -3.95 -3.50 9.73
C TYR A 10 -3.77 -2.30 10.66
N LYS A 11 -2.71 -2.33 11.46
CA LYS A 11 -2.40 -1.21 12.35
C LYS A 11 -2.09 0.08 11.59
N ILE A 12 -1.33 -0.01 10.50
CA ILE A 12 -1.03 1.14 9.64
C ILE A 12 -2.31 1.68 9.02
N LEU A 13 -3.16 0.79 8.50
CA LEU A 13 -4.40 1.19 7.83
C LEU A 13 -5.40 1.83 8.78
N GLU A 14 -5.43 1.42 10.04
CA GLU A 14 -6.29 2.05 11.05
C GLU A 14 -5.88 3.48 11.36
N GLN A 15 -4.58 3.75 11.36
CA GLN A 15 -4.01 5.01 11.81
C GLN A 15 -3.68 5.99 10.69
N ASP A 16 -3.51 5.51 9.46
CA ASP A 16 -2.97 6.32 8.37
C ASP A 16 -3.90 6.30 7.16
N LYS A 17 -4.53 7.44 6.91
CA LYS A 17 -5.43 7.63 5.78
C LYS A 17 -4.71 7.48 4.44
N LEU A 18 -3.47 7.95 4.33
CA LEU A 18 -2.69 7.83 3.09
C LEU A 18 -2.42 6.37 2.72
N ALA A 19 -2.20 5.52 3.71
CA ALA A 19 -2.00 4.09 3.49
C ALA A 19 -3.26 3.42 2.93
N ARG A 20 -4.44 3.93 3.29
CA ARG A 20 -5.71 3.42 2.76
C ARG A 20 -5.94 3.86 1.31
N GLU A 21 -5.35 4.96 0.90
CA GLU A 21 -5.53 5.56 -0.42
C GLU A 21 -4.46 5.13 -1.43
N ASP A 22 -3.26 4.77 -0.97
CA ASP A 22 -2.10 4.52 -1.83
C ASP A 22 -1.39 3.23 -1.44
N ASP A 23 -1.40 2.24 -2.34
CA ASP A 23 -0.72 0.96 -2.15
C ASP A 23 0.79 1.13 -1.98
N TRP A 24 1.42 2.01 -2.74
CA TRP A 24 2.86 2.23 -2.67
C TRP A 24 3.27 2.81 -1.33
N TYR A 25 2.49 3.76 -0.82
CA TYR A 25 2.73 4.33 0.51
C TYR A 25 2.59 3.25 1.58
N LEU A 26 1.55 2.42 1.50
CA LEU A 26 1.37 1.32 2.44
C LEU A 26 2.54 0.33 2.41
N ILE A 27 3.01 -0.03 1.21
CA ILE A 27 4.16 -0.92 1.05
C ILE A 27 5.39 -0.32 1.72
N GLN A 28 5.68 0.96 1.48
CA GLN A 28 6.81 1.64 2.09
C GLN A 28 6.74 1.62 3.62
N GLN A 29 5.60 2.00 4.17
CA GLN A 29 5.43 2.03 5.63
C GLN A 29 5.52 0.64 6.26
N THR A 30 4.97 -0.36 5.60
CA THR A 30 5.04 -1.75 6.07
C THR A 30 6.49 -2.24 6.10
N LEU A 31 7.25 -2.00 5.03
CA LEU A 31 8.65 -2.41 4.95
C LEU A 31 9.53 -1.68 5.96
N ILE A 32 9.31 -0.38 6.16
CA ILE A 32 10.03 0.39 7.18
C ILE A 32 9.84 -0.22 8.57
N LYS A 33 8.61 -0.57 8.91
CA LYS A 33 8.30 -1.16 10.22
C LYS A 33 8.80 -2.60 10.38
N MET A 34 8.59 -3.44 9.37
CA MET A 34 8.90 -4.86 9.46
C MET A 34 10.38 -5.16 9.32
N LEU A 35 11.08 -4.42 8.47
CA LEU A 35 12.50 -4.62 8.21
C LEU A 35 13.39 -3.73 9.08
N ASN A 36 12.80 -2.86 9.88
CA ASN A 36 13.52 -1.88 10.67
C ASN A 36 14.50 -1.06 9.81
N CYS A 37 14.04 -0.66 8.64
CA CYS A 37 14.81 0.13 7.68
C CYS A 37 14.27 1.55 7.60
N ASN A 38 14.88 2.39 6.76
CA ASN A 38 14.44 3.76 6.51
C ASN A 38 14.57 4.07 5.02
N TYR A 39 14.20 5.29 4.62
CA TYR A 39 14.25 5.69 3.21
C TYR A 39 15.68 5.71 2.63
N GLY A 40 16.71 5.80 3.48
CA GLY A 40 18.11 5.76 3.06
C GLY A 40 18.68 4.35 2.93
N THR A 41 17.94 3.32 3.30
CA THR A 41 18.40 1.94 3.22
C THR A 41 18.54 1.49 1.76
N ALA A 42 19.67 0.86 1.41
CA ALA A 42 19.91 0.39 0.06
C ALA A 42 18.85 -0.61 -0.40
N PHE A 43 18.37 -0.47 -1.63
CA PHE A 43 17.31 -1.29 -2.18
C PHE A 43 17.61 -2.80 -2.11
N GLY A 44 18.87 -3.18 -2.38
CA GLY A 44 19.30 -4.58 -2.26
C GLY A 44 19.14 -5.15 -0.86
N GLN A 45 19.40 -4.34 0.17
CA GLN A 45 19.19 -4.75 1.57
C GLN A 45 17.71 -4.92 1.89
N VAL A 46 16.86 -4.06 1.35
CA VAL A 46 15.41 -4.18 1.52
C VAL A 46 14.91 -5.46 0.90
N LEU A 47 15.31 -5.78 -0.32
CA LEU A 47 14.95 -7.03 -0.99
C LEU A 47 15.42 -8.26 -0.23
N GLN A 48 16.64 -8.22 0.29
CA GLN A 48 17.19 -9.31 1.11
C GLN A 48 16.35 -9.52 2.38
N GLY A 49 15.99 -8.44 3.06
CA GLY A 49 15.13 -8.51 4.24
C GLY A 49 13.76 -9.08 3.94
N MET A 50 13.16 -8.68 2.81
CA MET A 50 11.88 -9.23 2.37
C MET A 50 11.96 -10.73 2.15
N LYS A 51 13.01 -11.19 1.49
CA LYS A 51 13.24 -12.62 1.23
C LYS A 51 13.38 -13.40 2.53
N VAL A 52 14.19 -12.91 3.47
CA VAL A 52 14.43 -13.57 4.76
C VAL A 52 13.14 -13.66 5.58
N GLN A 53 12.32 -12.62 5.60
CA GLN A 53 11.09 -12.57 6.38
C GLN A 53 9.85 -13.09 5.64
N GLY A 54 9.99 -13.45 4.36
CA GLY A 54 8.86 -13.94 3.58
C GLY A 54 7.82 -12.87 3.29
N ILE A 55 8.24 -11.63 3.09
CA ILE A 55 7.36 -10.50 2.78
C ILE A 55 7.29 -10.30 1.28
N SER A 56 6.09 -10.11 0.73
CA SER A 56 5.91 -9.74 -0.67
C SER A 56 4.98 -8.54 -0.81
N PHE A 57 5.11 -7.80 -1.90
CA PHE A 57 4.21 -6.68 -2.20
C PHE A 57 2.77 -7.17 -2.33
N GLU A 58 2.57 -8.32 -2.94
CA GLU A 58 1.26 -8.94 -3.10
C GLU A 58 0.61 -9.25 -1.75
N ALA A 59 1.38 -9.79 -0.80
CA ALA A 59 0.88 -10.09 0.54
C ALA A 59 0.38 -8.82 1.24
N ILE A 60 1.12 -7.71 1.10
CA ILE A 60 0.75 -6.41 1.70
C ILE A 60 -0.54 -5.88 1.07
N THR A 61 -0.62 -5.85 -0.25
CA THR A 61 -1.79 -5.32 -0.94
C THR A 61 -3.02 -6.20 -0.75
N ARG A 62 -2.84 -7.51 -0.61
CA ARG A 62 -3.93 -8.44 -0.27
C ARG A 62 -4.51 -8.12 1.10
N GLN A 63 -3.67 -7.84 2.08
CA GLN A 63 -4.14 -7.49 3.42
C GLN A 63 -4.89 -6.15 3.42
N ARG A 64 -4.46 -5.19 2.59
CA ARG A 64 -5.19 -3.93 2.42
C ARG A 64 -6.60 -4.17 1.90
N ARG A 65 -6.75 -5.01 0.88
CA ARG A 65 -8.08 -5.34 0.33
C ARG A 65 -8.97 -5.99 1.38
N LYS A 66 -8.44 -6.95 2.14
CA LYS A 66 -9.18 -7.60 3.22
C LYS A 66 -9.61 -6.62 4.30
N PHE A 67 -8.72 -5.72 4.70
CA PHE A 67 -9.03 -4.69 5.69
C PHE A 67 -10.18 -3.81 5.23
N LEU A 68 -10.16 -3.35 3.99
CA LEU A 68 -11.21 -2.49 3.45
C LEU A 68 -12.54 -3.23 3.27
N GLU A 69 -12.51 -4.51 2.97
CA GLU A 69 -13.71 -5.36 2.92
C GLU A 69 -14.33 -5.53 4.30
N GLU A 70 -13.51 -5.69 5.34
CA GLU A 70 -13.95 -5.82 6.73
C GLU A 70 -14.40 -4.48 7.33
N ASN A 71 -13.92 -3.37 6.79
CA ASN A 71 -14.18 -2.01 7.29
C ASN A 71 -14.69 -1.11 6.15
N PRO A 72 -15.88 -1.39 5.61
CA PRO A 72 -16.39 -0.62 4.45
C PRO A 72 -16.55 0.86 4.73
N GLN A 73 -16.74 1.26 5.99
CA GLN A 73 -16.85 2.67 6.38
C GLN A 73 -15.52 3.42 6.21
N LEU A 74 -14.40 2.72 6.15
CA LEU A 74 -13.08 3.30 5.92
C LEU A 74 -12.67 3.25 4.45
N LYS A 75 -13.46 2.59 3.62
CA LYS A 75 -13.24 2.58 2.17
C LYS A 75 -13.50 3.98 1.65
N VAL A 76 -12.46 4.60 1.11
CA VAL A 76 -12.54 5.97 0.64
C VAL A 76 -13.27 5.97 -0.69
N GLU A 77 -14.53 6.40 -0.71
CA GLU A 77 -15.32 6.59 -1.94
C GLU A 77 -14.57 7.47 -2.95
N ASN A 78 -13.77 8.39 -2.43
CA ASN A 78 -12.99 9.32 -3.22
C ASN A 78 -11.85 8.67 -4.00
N VAL A 79 -11.37 7.46 -3.65
CA VAL A 79 -10.28 6.80 -4.40
C VAL A 79 -10.73 6.38 -5.79
N GLU A 80 -11.91 5.76 -5.89
CA GLU A 80 -12.48 5.42 -7.19
C GLU A 80 -12.80 6.66 -8.01
N LYS A 81 -13.34 7.69 -7.37
CA LYS A 81 -13.64 8.96 -8.01
C LYS A 81 -12.36 9.67 -8.47
N ALA A 82 -11.33 9.70 -7.64
CA ALA A 82 -10.04 10.28 -7.99
C ALA A 82 -9.38 9.52 -9.15
N ARG A 83 -9.45 8.19 -9.15
CA ARG A 83 -8.94 7.37 -10.25
C ARG A 83 -9.70 7.63 -11.55
N ARG A 84 -11.02 7.78 -11.49
CA ARG A 84 -11.83 8.13 -12.66
C ARG A 84 -11.47 9.51 -13.20
N GLU A 85 -11.28 10.49 -12.32
CA GLU A 85 -10.86 11.83 -12.71
C GLU A 85 -9.48 11.83 -13.35
N GLU A 86 -8.53 11.06 -12.82
CA GLU A 86 -7.21 10.90 -13.42
C GLU A 86 -7.28 10.24 -14.80
N GLU A 87 -8.09 9.20 -14.94
CA GLU A 87 -8.31 8.53 -16.22
C GLU A 87 -8.95 9.48 -17.24
N GLU A 88 -9.98 10.22 -16.83
CA GLU A 88 -10.62 11.21 -17.71
C GLU A 88 -9.65 12.29 -18.13
N ASN A 89 -8.84 12.82 -17.21
CA ASN A 89 -7.82 13.83 -17.51
C ASN A 89 -6.76 13.26 -18.45
N TYR A 90 -6.35 12.02 -18.27
CA TYR A 90 -5.40 11.35 -19.15
C TYR A 90 -5.96 11.23 -20.57
N TYR A 91 -7.22 10.81 -20.71
CA TYR A 91 -7.88 10.71 -22.02
C TYR A 91 -8.06 12.07 -22.68
N LEU A 92 -8.39 13.11 -21.92
CA LEU A 92 -8.53 14.47 -22.45
C LEU A 92 -7.19 15.01 -22.96
N GLU A 93 -6.10 14.79 -22.22
CA GLU A 93 -4.76 15.16 -22.66
C GLU A 93 -4.35 14.41 -23.93
N TYR A 94 -4.67 13.13 -24.01
CA TYR A 94 -4.35 12.29 -25.16
C TYR A 94 -5.10 12.75 -26.41
N ARG A 95 -6.35 13.19 -26.27
CA ARG A 95 -7.15 13.72 -27.38
C ARG A 95 -6.68 15.08 -27.88
N ARG A 96 -5.99 15.84 -27.05
CA ARG A 96 -5.46 17.17 -27.44
C ARG A 96 -4.15 17.09 -28.22
N ARG A 97 -3.56 15.94 -28.30
CA ARG A 97 -2.39 15.68 -29.13
C ARG A 97 -2.85 15.18 -30.50
#